data_e047fd09b8a4fa2747249724065e9b31
#
_entry.id   e047fd09b8a4fa2747249724065e9b31
#
_cell.length_a   1.000
_cell.length_b   1.000
_cell.length_c   1.000
_cell.angle_alpha   90.00
_cell.angle_beta   90.00
_cell.angle_gamma   90.00
#
_symmetry.space_group_name_H-M   'P 1'
#
loop_
_entity.id
_entity.type
_entity.pdbx_description
1 polymer ?
#
loop_
_entity_poly.entity_id
_entity_poly.type
_entity_poly.pdbx_seq_one_letter_code
_entity_poly.pdbx_strand_id
1 'polypeptide(L)'
;MSVITGPNMSGKSTYMRQTALITLMAQMGCFVPASYAKISVVDRIFTRVGASDDLTAGQSTFMVEMSEVSDILKFATKNSLVILDEVGRGTSTFDGISIARAVAEHICSSKNLGCKTLFATHYHELIELENLMEGVKNYSIAVKKSGDGIRFLRKIVKGGVDESYGIEVAKLAGLPNKVVKRARELLAEMELENKTVRKADSDDGQISFEILNRDILADRLRKTNVAELTDSECREMLEELAKLAD
;
A
#
# COMPACT_ATOMS: atom_id res chain seq x y z
N MET A 1 -15.59 -1.51 2.81
CA MET A 1 -14.20 -1.98 3.07
C MET A 1 -13.59 -1.15 4.18
N SER A 2 -12.73 -1.77 5.02
CA SER A 2 -11.91 -1.06 6.01
C SER A 2 -10.45 -1.17 5.61
N VAL A 3 -9.84 -0.05 5.21
CA VAL A 3 -8.40 0.05 4.95
C VAL A 3 -7.71 0.28 6.28
N ILE A 4 -6.74 -0.57 6.63
CA ILE A 4 -6.05 -0.53 7.93
C ILE A 4 -4.58 -0.23 7.71
N THR A 5 -4.14 0.96 8.13
CA THR A 5 -2.75 1.39 8.05
C THR A 5 -2.04 1.30 9.39
N GLY A 6 -0.73 1.43 9.36
CA GLY A 6 0.11 1.45 10.55
C GLY A 6 1.37 0.60 10.39
N PRO A 7 2.32 0.75 11.31
CA PRO A 7 3.62 0.09 11.22
C PRO A 7 3.53 -1.42 11.35
N ASN A 8 4.57 -2.11 10.89
CA ASN A 8 4.73 -3.54 11.15
C ASN A 8 4.86 -3.77 12.68
N MET A 9 4.51 -4.96 13.14
CA MET A 9 4.45 -5.33 14.57
C MET A 9 3.39 -4.57 15.41
N SER A 10 2.61 -3.67 14.81
CA SER A 10 1.55 -2.95 15.53
C SER A 10 0.33 -3.81 15.89
N GLY A 11 0.13 -4.92 15.18
CA GLY A 11 -0.96 -5.87 15.40
C GLY A 11 -2.07 -5.82 14.34
N LYS A 12 -1.85 -5.21 13.15
CA LYS A 12 -2.82 -5.21 12.03
C LYS A 12 -3.31 -6.61 11.69
N SER A 13 -2.37 -7.49 11.30
CA SER A 13 -2.68 -8.88 10.92
C SER A 13 -3.37 -9.65 12.04
N THR A 14 -2.95 -9.45 13.30
CA THR A 14 -3.58 -10.08 14.47
C THR A 14 -5.02 -9.65 14.62
N TYR A 15 -5.30 -8.34 14.49
CA TYR A 15 -6.66 -7.80 14.56
C TYR A 15 -7.56 -8.37 13.46
N MET A 16 -7.06 -8.46 12.22
CA MET A 16 -7.82 -9.01 11.12
C MET A 16 -8.11 -10.50 11.27
N ARG A 17 -7.11 -11.29 11.67
CA ARG A 17 -7.29 -12.72 11.98
C ARG A 17 -8.28 -12.92 13.12
N GLN A 18 -8.20 -12.12 14.18
CA GLN A 18 -9.17 -12.13 15.29
C GLN A 18 -10.59 -11.89 14.78
N THR A 19 -10.80 -10.94 13.87
CA THR A 19 -12.12 -10.66 13.29
C THR A 19 -12.67 -11.86 12.53
N ALA A 20 -11.83 -12.54 11.71
CA ALA A 20 -12.22 -13.75 11.01
C ALA A 20 -12.60 -14.89 11.98
N LEU A 21 -11.76 -15.12 13.00
CA LEU A 21 -12.01 -16.17 13.99
C LEU A 21 -13.28 -15.91 14.81
N ILE A 22 -13.52 -14.67 15.25
CA ILE A 22 -14.75 -14.30 15.96
C ILE A 22 -15.98 -14.53 15.07
N THR A 23 -15.89 -14.17 13.80
CA THR A 23 -17.00 -14.39 12.84
C THR A 23 -17.26 -15.87 12.68
N LEU A 24 -16.25 -16.70 12.53
CA LEU A 24 -16.35 -18.15 12.40
C LEU A 24 -16.96 -18.77 13.68
N MET A 25 -16.44 -18.42 14.85
CA MET A 25 -16.94 -18.90 16.15
C MET A 25 -18.41 -18.57 16.35
N ALA A 26 -18.80 -17.32 16.06
CA ALA A 26 -20.18 -16.88 16.19
C ALA A 26 -21.13 -17.67 15.26
N GLN A 27 -20.72 -17.95 14.04
CA GLN A 27 -21.52 -18.75 13.07
C GLN A 27 -21.61 -20.23 13.46
N MET A 28 -20.64 -20.74 14.20
CA MET A 28 -20.67 -22.08 14.78
C MET A 28 -21.54 -22.17 16.05
N GLY A 29 -22.08 -21.04 16.54
CA GLY A 29 -22.84 -20.98 17.78
C GLY A 29 -21.97 -20.92 19.04
N CYS A 30 -20.68 -20.65 18.92
CA CYS A 30 -19.78 -20.51 20.05
C CYS A 30 -19.87 -19.13 20.71
N PHE A 31 -19.58 -19.06 22.01
CA PHE A 31 -19.34 -17.79 22.66
C PHE A 31 -18.08 -17.13 22.08
N VAL A 32 -18.13 -15.80 21.93
CA VAL A 32 -17.03 -15.00 21.42
C VAL A 32 -16.44 -14.12 22.53
N PRO A 33 -15.15 -13.78 22.49
CA PRO A 33 -14.48 -12.97 23.50
C PRO A 33 -14.85 -11.49 23.38
N ALA A 34 -16.12 -11.16 23.56
CA ALA A 34 -16.66 -9.80 23.50
C ALA A 34 -17.81 -9.64 24.48
N SER A 35 -17.96 -8.45 25.06
CA SER A 35 -19.12 -8.11 25.89
C SER A 35 -20.41 -7.96 25.07
N TYR A 36 -20.28 -7.64 23.81
CA TYR A 36 -21.36 -7.56 22.83
C TYR A 36 -20.82 -7.83 21.42
N ALA A 37 -21.55 -8.60 20.62
CA ALA A 37 -21.21 -8.84 19.23
C ALA A 37 -22.50 -8.86 18.37
N LYS A 38 -22.46 -8.10 17.25
CA LYS A 38 -23.48 -8.14 16.20
C LYS A 38 -22.80 -8.47 14.88
N ILE A 39 -22.95 -9.70 14.43
CA ILE A 39 -22.22 -10.25 13.30
C ILE A 39 -23.25 -10.65 12.23
N SER A 40 -23.06 -10.16 11.00
CA SER A 40 -23.84 -10.62 9.85
C SER A 40 -23.35 -12.01 9.45
N VAL A 41 -24.27 -12.86 9.04
CA VAL A 41 -23.93 -14.16 8.45
C VAL A 41 -23.10 -13.93 7.17
N VAL A 42 -22.01 -14.67 7.05
CA VAL A 42 -21.16 -14.69 5.86
C VAL A 42 -21.19 -16.10 5.24
N ASP A 43 -21.16 -16.18 3.92
CA ASP A 43 -21.14 -17.45 3.21
C ASP A 43 -19.75 -18.09 3.17
N ARG A 44 -18.71 -17.24 3.10
CA ARG A 44 -17.30 -17.66 3.07
C ARG A 44 -16.42 -16.63 3.79
N ILE A 45 -15.31 -17.11 4.31
CA ILE A 45 -14.24 -16.28 4.86
C ILE A 45 -12.99 -16.58 4.04
N PHE A 46 -12.49 -15.57 3.34
CA PHE A 46 -11.24 -15.63 2.60
C PHE A 46 -10.16 -14.88 3.35
N THR A 47 -8.98 -15.47 3.41
CA THR A 47 -7.83 -14.83 4.07
C THR A 47 -6.61 -14.93 3.18
N ARG A 48 -5.98 -13.79 2.90
CA ARG A 48 -4.64 -13.68 2.36
C ARG A 48 -3.79 -12.96 3.41
N VAL A 49 -3.07 -13.72 4.22
CA VAL A 49 -2.31 -13.18 5.36
C VAL A 49 -0.94 -13.86 5.42
N GLY A 50 0.10 -13.12 5.02
CA GLY A 50 1.49 -13.55 5.04
C GLY A 50 1.78 -14.70 4.05
N ALA A 51 2.93 -14.68 3.41
CA ALA A 51 3.43 -15.85 2.72
C ALA A 51 4.14 -16.77 3.74
N SER A 52 3.75 -18.03 3.83
CA SER A 52 4.72 -19.06 4.20
C SER A 52 5.53 -19.32 2.94
N ASP A 53 6.84 -19.19 3.02
CA ASP A 53 7.74 -19.61 1.95
C ASP A 53 7.56 -21.13 1.75
N ASP A 54 6.70 -21.51 0.82
CA ASP A 54 6.64 -22.89 0.36
C ASP A 54 7.72 -23.09 -0.70
N LEU A 55 8.94 -23.33 -0.20
CA LEU A 55 10.13 -23.58 -1.01
C LEU A 55 10.00 -24.84 -1.87
N THR A 56 8.99 -25.68 -1.62
CA THR A 56 8.83 -26.98 -2.30
C THR A 56 8.18 -26.88 -3.67
N ALA A 57 7.40 -25.80 -3.93
CA ALA A 57 6.65 -25.65 -5.18
C ALA A 57 7.40 -24.89 -6.30
N GLY A 58 8.61 -24.34 -6.03
CA GLY A 58 9.40 -23.61 -7.03
C GLY A 58 8.75 -22.34 -7.58
N GLN A 59 7.63 -21.89 -7.00
CA GLN A 59 6.94 -20.65 -7.38
C GLN A 59 7.46 -19.48 -6.56
N SER A 60 7.52 -18.28 -7.17
CA SER A 60 7.84 -17.09 -6.40
C SER A 60 6.71 -16.79 -5.41
N THR A 61 7.06 -16.26 -4.23
CA THR A 61 6.09 -15.85 -3.21
C THR A 61 5.05 -14.87 -3.75
N PHE A 62 5.44 -14.03 -4.69
CA PHE A 62 4.53 -13.11 -5.38
C PHE A 62 3.52 -13.84 -6.29
N MET A 63 3.94 -14.89 -7.00
CA MET A 63 3.02 -15.69 -7.83
C MET A 63 1.98 -16.41 -6.97
N VAL A 64 2.39 -16.97 -5.84
CA VAL A 64 1.48 -17.60 -4.87
C VAL A 64 0.48 -16.57 -4.36
N GLU A 65 0.96 -15.39 -3.98
CA GLU A 65 0.10 -14.28 -3.55
C GLU A 65 -0.94 -13.92 -4.61
N MET A 66 -0.53 -13.74 -5.86
CA MET A 66 -1.44 -13.37 -6.94
C MET A 66 -2.43 -14.48 -7.26
N SER A 67 -2.05 -15.75 -7.13
CA SER A 67 -2.96 -16.89 -7.29
C SER A 67 -4.03 -16.90 -6.21
N GLU A 68 -3.66 -16.69 -4.94
CA GLU A 68 -4.62 -16.60 -3.83
C GLU A 68 -5.57 -15.41 -3.99
N VAL A 69 -5.06 -14.23 -4.38
CA VAL A 69 -5.89 -13.05 -4.67
C VAL A 69 -6.84 -13.34 -5.84
N SER A 70 -6.35 -13.99 -6.91
CA SER A 70 -7.18 -14.38 -8.05
C SER A 70 -8.33 -15.28 -7.64
N ASP A 71 -8.08 -16.26 -6.77
CA ASP A 71 -9.12 -17.16 -6.29
C ASP A 71 -10.14 -16.44 -5.39
N ILE A 72 -9.69 -15.53 -4.55
CA ILE A 72 -10.59 -14.66 -3.78
C ILE A 72 -11.51 -13.88 -4.72
N LEU A 73 -10.96 -13.21 -5.75
CA LEU A 73 -11.74 -12.41 -6.68
C LEU A 73 -12.73 -13.24 -7.51
N LYS A 74 -12.40 -14.52 -7.78
CA LYS A 74 -13.29 -15.45 -8.53
C LYS A 74 -14.42 -16.01 -7.68
N PHE A 75 -14.14 -16.33 -6.41
CA PHE A 75 -15.05 -17.13 -5.59
C PHE A 75 -15.75 -16.34 -4.47
N ALA A 76 -15.31 -15.11 -4.16
CA ALA A 76 -15.99 -14.27 -3.20
C ALA A 76 -17.34 -13.79 -3.74
N THR A 77 -18.29 -13.61 -2.84
CA THR A 77 -19.61 -13.05 -3.12
C THR A 77 -19.83 -11.78 -2.28
N LYS A 78 -20.89 -11.04 -2.53
CA LYS A 78 -21.27 -9.86 -1.70
C LYS A 78 -21.45 -10.18 -0.21
N ASN A 79 -21.70 -11.44 0.13
CA ASN A 79 -21.89 -11.90 1.51
C ASN A 79 -20.62 -12.46 2.14
N SER A 80 -19.51 -12.50 1.42
CA SER A 80 -18.24 -13.01 1.93
C SER A 80 -17.54 -12.00 2.85
N LEU A 81 -16.69 -12.50 3.75
CA LEU A 81 -15.71 -11.74 4.51
C LEU A 81 -14.32 -11.99 3.90
N VAL A 82 -13.67 -10.93 3.45
CA VAL A 82 -12.35 -10.99 2.83
C VAL A 82 -11.33 -10.28 3.73
N ILE A 83 -10.20 -10.92 3.93
CA ILE A 83 -9.06 -10.38 4.70
C ILE A 83 -7.82 -10.41 3.82
N LEU A 84 -7.31 -9.21 3.52
CA LEU A 84 -6.12 -9.01 2.70
C LEU A 84 -5.04 -8.30 3.53
N ASP A 85 -3.88 -8.89 3.61
CA ASP A 85 -2.74 -8.36 4.38
C ASP A 85 -1.55 -8.13 3.45
N GLU A 86 -1.20 -6.85 3.26
CA GLU A 86 -0.04 -6.39 2.50
C GLU A 86 0.03 -6.92 1.05
N VAL A 87 -1.08 -6.88 0.31
CA VAL A 87 -1.13 -7.27 -1.10
C VAL A 87 -0.23 -6.36 -1.95
N GLY A 88 0.54 -6.96 -2.85
CA GLY A 88 1.45 -6.26 -3.77
C GLY A 88 2.86 -6.04 -3.21
N ARG A 89 3.19 -6.57 -2.02
CA ARG A 89 4.51 -6.35 -1.40
C ARG A 89 5.67 -7.09 -2.10
N GLY A 90 5.36 -8.15 -2.83
CA GLY A 90 6.35 -9.03 -3.46
C GLY A 90 6.91 -8.55 -4.79
N THR A 91 6.59 -7.34 -5.24
CA THR A 91 7.04 -6.78 -6.53
C THR A 91 7.56 -5.35 -6.38
N SER A 92 7.80 -4.64 -7.50
CA SER A 92 8.21 -3.23 -7.46
C SER A 92 7.15 -2.35 -6.79
N THR A 93 7.56 -1.22 -6.19
CA THR A 93 6.65 -0.36 -5.44
C THR A 93 5.46 0.10 -6.28
N PHE A 94 5.70 0.59 -7.50
CA PHE A 94 4.63 1.09 -8.37
C PHE A 94 3.68 -0.01 -8.85
N ASP A 95 4.21 -1.18 -9.23
CA ASP A 95 3.37 -2.33 -9.59
C ASP A 95 2.54 -2.79 -8.40
N GLY A 96 3.17 -2.89 -7.22
CA GLY A 96 2.51 -3.29 -5.99
C GLY A 96 1.36 -2.37 -5.60
N ILE A 97 1.56 -1.04 -5.61
CA ILE A 97 0.53 -0.04 -5.36
C ILE A 97 -0.61 -0.16 -6.38
N SER A 98 -0.26 -0.28 -7.67
CA SER A 98 -1.24 -0.35 -8.77
C SER A 98 -2.13 -1.58 -8.63
N ILE A 99 -1.54 -2.76 -8.35
CA ILE A 99 -2.27 -4.00 -8.12
C ILE A 99 -3.14 -3.91 -6.87
N ALA A 100 -2.57 -3.45 -5.75
CA ALA A 100 -3.30 -3.33 -4.49
C ALA A 100 -4.51 -2.39 -4.62
N ARG A 101 -4.36 -1.27 -5.32
CA ARG A 101 -5.42 -0.32 -5.60
C ARG A 101 -6.50 -0.93 -6.50
N ALA A 102 -6.12 -1.55 -7.61
CA ALA A 102 -7.07 -2.19 -8.53
C ALA A 102 -7.88 -3.30 -7.85
N VAL A 103 -7.23 -4.13 -7.02
CA VAL A 103 -7.90 -5.16 -6.20
C VAL A 103 -8.87 -4.52 -5.22
N ALA A 104 -8.47 -3.46 -4.51
CA ALA A 104 -9.33 -2.75 -3.57
C ALA A 104 -10.56 -2.16 -4.26
N GLU A 105 -10.38 -1.49 -5.39
CA GLU A 105 -11.46 -0.90 -6.20
C GLU A 105 -12.44 -1.99 -6.70
N HIS A 106 -11.91 -3.10 -7.20
CA HIS A 106 -12.74 -4.22 -7.66
C HIS A 106 -13.61 -4.81 -6.54
N ILE A 107 -13.02 -5.04 -5.36
CA ILE A 107 -13.71 -5.61 -4.21
C ILE A 107 -14.75 -4.64 -3.64
N CYS A 108 -14.46 -3.34 -3.61
CA CYS A 108 -15.37 -2.32 -3.08
C CYS A 108 -16.58 -2.07 -3.97
N SER A 109 -16.41 -2.22 -5.27
CA SER A 109 -17.47 -1.93 -6.23
C SER A 109 -18.66 -2.88 -6.03
N SER A 110 -19.82 -2.31 -5.71
CA SER A 110 -21.07 -3.08 -5.61
C SER A 110 -21.51 -3.71 -6.93
N LYS A 111 -21.00 -3.22 -8.06
CA LYS A 111 -21.22 -3.81 -9.39
C LYS A 111 -20.37 -5.08 -9.61
N ASN A 112 -19.25 -5.20 -8.91
CA ASN A 112 -18.35 -6.36 -9.00
C ASN A 112 -18.60 -7.31 -7.82
N LEU A 113 -18.02 -7.02 -6.65
CA LEU A 113 -18.15 -7.87 -5.46
C LEU A 113 -18.95 -7.22 -4.33
N GLY A 114 -18.57 -6.02 -3.90
CA GLY A 114 -19.24 -5.30 -2.81
C GLY A 114 -19.20 -6.02 -1.46
N CYS A 115 -18.23 -6.88 -1.21
CA CYS A 115 -18.15 -7.70 0.00
C CYS A 115 -17.52 -6.99 1.20
N LYS A 116 -17.70 -7.57 2.40
CA LYS A 116 -17.05 -7.06 3.62
C LYS A 116 -15.57 -7.38 3.58
N THR A 117 -14.73 -6.34 3.66
CA THR A 117 -13.28 -6.52 3.51
C THR A 117 -12.52 -5.74 4.57
N LEU A 118 -11.51 -6.41 5.15
CA LEU A 118 -10.44 -5.79 5.91
C LEU A 118 -9.17 -5.84 5.05
N PHE A 119 -8.60 -4.68 4.74
CA PHE A 119 -7.43 -4.56 3.88
C PHE A 119 -6.31 -3.85 4.65
N ALA A 120 -5.33 -4.60 5.14
CA ALA A 120 -4.14 -3.99 5.73
C ALA A 120 -3.11 -3.69 4.65
N THR A 121 -2.54 -2.51 4.73
CA THR A 121 -1.54 -2.05 3.78
C THR A 121 -0.54 -1.10 4.42
N HIS A 122 0.65 -1.04 3.83
CA HIS A 122 1.65 -0.01 4.09
C HIS A 122 1.67 1.05 3.00
N TYR A 123 0.83 0.90 1.96
CA TYR A 123 0.68 1.90 0.90
C TYR A 123 -0.25 3.01 1.37
N HIS A 124 0.32 4.19 1.60
CA HIS A 124 -0.44 5.37 2.07
C HIS A 124 -1.41 5.89 1.01
N GLU A 125 -1.11 5.65 -0.25
CA GLU A 125 -1.93 6.02 -1.40
C GLU A 125 -3.34 5.39 -1.35
N LEU A 126 -3.49 4.24 -0.71
CA LEU A 126 -4.79 3.60 -0.55
C LEU A 126 -5.71 4.32 0.45
N ILE A 127 -5.18 5.23 1.27
CA ILE A 127 -5.97 6.05 2.20
C ILE A 127 -6.94 6.96 1.41
N GLU A 128 -6.54 7.41 0.23
CA GLU A 128 -7.37 8.27 -0.63
C GLU A 128 -8.67 7.58 -1.09
N LEU A 129 -8.72 6.25 -1.10
CA LEU A 129 -9.91 5.51 -1.49
C LEU A 129 -11.15 5.85 -0.65
N GLU A 130 -10.99 6.30 0.60
CA GLU A 130 -12.12 6.75 1.44
C GLU A 130 -12.84 7.97 0.83
N ASN A 131 -12.10 8.84 0.14
CA ASN A 131 -12.66 10.01 -0.51
C ASN A 131 -13.22 9.70 -1.92
N LEU A 132 -12.69 8.68 -2.57
CA LEU A 132 -13.02 8.31 -3.95
C LEU A 132 -14.15 7.29 -4.06
N MET A 133 -14.35 6.46 -3.02
CA MET A 133 -15.27 5.32 -3.08
C MET A 133 -16.19 5.26 -1.86
N GLU A 134 -17.48 5.21 -2.13
CA GLU A 134 -18.47 4.97 -1.09
C GLU A 134 -18.26 3.59 -0.43
N GLY A 135 -18.41 3.54 0.89
CA GLY A 135 -18.26 2.29 1.66
C GLY A 135 -16.83 1.93 2.04
N VAL A 136 -15.83 2.76 1.69
CA VAL A 136 -14.45 2.64 2.19
C VAL A 136 -14.30 3.50 3.45
N LYS A 137 -13.62 2.95 4.47
CA LYS A 137 -13.26 3.65 5.70
C LYS A 137 -11.84 3.34 6.09
N ASN A 138 -11.11 4.40 6.49
CA ASN A 138 -9.74 4.28 6.97
C ASN A 138 -9.68 4.06 8.47
N TYR A 139 -8.80 3.18 8.86
CA TYR A 139 -8.46 2.88 10.24
C TYR A 139 -6.95 2.76 10.40
N SER A 140 -6.50 2.97 11.62
CA SER A 140 -5.09 2.79 11.96
C SER A 140 -4.92 2.15 13.33
N ILE A 141 -3.73 1.61 13.59
CA ILE A 141 -3.37 1.15 14.93
C ILE A 141 -2.84 2.34 15.72
N ALA A 142 -3.45 2.59 16.88
CA ALA A 142 -3.03 3.67 17.76
C ALA A 142 -1.61 3.47 18.29
N VAL A 143 -0.79 4.50 18.12
CA VAL A 143 0.60 4.56 18.58
C VAL A 143 0.73 5.70 19.58
N LYS A 144 1.43 5.47 20.69
CA LYS A 144 1.79 6.51 21.66
C LYS A 144 3.29 6.73 21.59
N LYS A 145 3.70 7.96 21.29
CA LYS A 145 5.10 8.40 21.42
C LYS A 145 5.37 8.60 22.92
N SER A 146 6.43 7.99 23.45
CA SER A 146 6.81 8.08 24.86
C SER A 146 8.32 8.28 24.95
N GLY A 147 8.73 9.52 25.28
CA GLY A 147 10.14 9.89 25.34
C GLY A 147 10.86 9.57 24.02
N ASP A 148 11.92 8.78 24.07
CA ASP A 148 12.75 8.42 22.92
C ASP A 148 12.27 7.16 22.15
N GLY A 149 11.01 6.73 22.36
CA GLY A 149 10.46 5.54 21.72
C GLY A 149 8.98 5.61 21.42
N ILE A 150 8.48 4.53 20.80
CA ILE A 150 7.06 4.35 20.47
C ILE A 150 6.50 3.15 21.23
N ARG A 151 5.22 3.24 21.59
CA ARG A 151 4.45 2.13 22.16
C ARG A 151 3.20 1.89 21.34
N PHE A 152 3.05 0.68 20.83
CA PHE A 152 1.83 0.24 20.14
C PHE A 152 0.73 -0.04 21.16
N LEU A 153 -0.40 0.66 21.04
CA LEU A 153 -1.53 0.48 21.93
C LEU A 153 -2.42 -0.71 21.55
N ARG A 154 -2.20 -1.28 20.37
CA ARG A 154 -2.98 -2.41 19.81
C ARG A 154 -4.49 -2.13 19.79
N LYS A 155 -4.86 -0.87 19.56
CA LYS A 155 -6.23 -0.42 19.43
C LYS A 155 -6.44 0.16 18.03
N ILE A 156 -7.53 -0.21 17.40
CA ILE A 156 -7.96 0.37 16.13
C ILE A 156 -8.62 1.71 16.42
N VAL A 157 -8.22 2.74 15.67
CA VAL A 157 -8.80 4.08 15.67
C VAL A 157 -9.19 4.49 14.27
N LYS A 158 -10.16 5.38 14.13
CA LYS A 158 -10.58 5.94 12.84
C LYS A 158 -9.49 6.83 12.26
N GLY A 159 -9.40 6.83 10.95
CA GLY A 159 -8.44 7.60 10.17
C GLY A 159 -7.18 6.80 9.80
N GLY A 160 -6.61 7.15 8.66
CA GLY A 160 -5.32 6.65 8.23
C GLY A 160 -4.16 7.36 8.94
N VAL A 161 -3.00 6.74 8.99
CA VAL A 161 -1.75 7.36 9.48
C VAL A 161 -0.74 7.35 8.35
N ASP A 162 -0.23 8.53 8.03
CA ASP A 162 0.83 8.73 7.03
C ASP A 162 2.24 8.51 7.61
N GLU A 163 2.37 8.48 8.94
CA GLU A 163 3.67 8.27 9.59
C GLU A 163 4.09 6.80 9.48
N SER A 164 5.21 6.54 8.81
CA SER A 164 5.90 5.27 8.86
C SER A 164 6.80 5.22 10.09
N TYR A 165 6.62 4.23 10.94
CA TYR A 165 7.46 4.04 12.13
C TYR A 165 8.57 2.99 11.90
N GLY A 166 8.95 2.73 10.64
CA GLY A 166 9.94 1.71 10.29
C GLY A 166 11.29 1.89 10.98
N ILE A 167 11.80 3.11 11.03
CA ILE A 167 13.07 3.43 11.70
C ILE A 167 12.97 3.25 13.20
N GLU A 168 11.83 3.59 13.81
CA GLU A 168 11.60 3.38 15.25
C GLU A 168 11.52 1.88 15.59
N VAL A 169 10.88 1.08 14.74
CA VAL A 169 10.86 -0.39 14.87
C VAL A 169 12.27 -0.97 14.72
N ALA A 170 13.06 -0.47 13.76
CA ALA A 170 14.46 -0.88 13.58
C ALA A 170 15.32 -0.57 14.83
N LYS A 171 15.11 0.61 15.44
CA LYS A 171 15.74 0.97 16.72
C LYS A 171 15.34 0.00 17.83
N LEU A 172 14.04 -0.32 17.96
CA LEU A 172 13.55 -1.28 18.94
C LEU A 172 14.08 -2.69 18.72
N ALA A 173 14.35 -3.07 17.47
CA ALA A 173 14.97 -4.35 17.12
C ALA A 173 16.47 -4.40 17.40
N GLY A 174 17.06 -3.29 17.89
CA GLY A 174 18.49 -3.24 18.29
C GLY A 174 19.45 -2.87 17.18
N LEU A 175 19.01 -2.24 16.09
CA LEU A 175 19.95 -1.73 15.08
C LEU A 175 20.92 -0.70 15.71
N PRO A 176 22.22 -0.70 15.31
CA PRO A 176 23.19 0.25 15.81
C PRO A 176 22.75 1.70 15.64
N ASN A 177 22.95 2.53 16.66
CA ASN A 177 22.53 3.94 16.66
C ASN A 177 23.05 4.74 15.47
N LYS A 178 24.25 4.43 14.97
CA LYS A 178 24.81 5.07 13.76
C LYS A 178 23.97 4.80 12.51
N VAL A 179 23.47 3.56 12.34
CA VAL A 179 22.62 3.15 11.22
C VAL A 179 21.25 3.83 11.33
N VAL A 180 20.65 3.82 12.52
CA VAL A 180 19.35 4.47 12.80
C VAL A 180 19.43 5.99 12.52
N LYS A 181 20.52 6.65 12.93
CA LYS A 181 20.74 8.07 12.66
C LYS A 181 20.83 8.34 11.16
N ARG A 182 21.64 7.57 10.42
CA ARG A 182 21.77 7.75 8.97
C ARG A 182 20.46 7.46 8.23
N ALA A 183 19.69 6.47 8.66
CA ALA A 183 18.37 6.17 8.09
C ALA A 183 17.39 7.36 8.25
N ARG A 184 17.41 8.06 9.38
CA ARG A 184 16.60 9.27 9.58
C ARG A 184 17.03 10.43 8.68
N GLU A 185 18.34 10.62 8.51
CA GLU A 185 18.87 11.64 7.59
C GLU A 185 18.40 11.36 6.15
N LEU A 186 18.57 10.11 5.67
CA LEU A 186 18.11 9.70 4.34
C LEU A 186 16.60 9.85 4.15
N LEU A 187 15.79 9.49 5.16
CA LEU A 187 14.35 9.67 5.10
C LEU A 187 13.98 11.14 4.95
N ALA A 188 14.62 12.02 5.73
CA ALA A 188 14.39 13.46 5.63
C ALA A 188 14.80 14.03 4.26
N GLU A 189 15.91 13.57 3.69
CA GLU A 189 16.34 13.92 2.33
C GLU A 189 15.28 13.53 1.29
N MET A 190 14.78 12.27 1.32
CA MET A 190 13.76 11.77 0.40
C MET A 190 12.41 12.47 0.56
N GLU A 191 12.00 12.80 1.80
CA GLU A 191 10.75 13.54 2.05
C GLU A 191 10.81 14.97 1.54
N LEU A 192 11.98 15.61 1.58
CA LEU A 192 12.21 16.94 1.03
C LEU A 192 12.10 16.91 -0.50
N GLU A 193 12.73 15.93 -1.17
CA GLU A 193 12.64 15.75 -2.61
C GLU A 193 11.19 15.53 -3.04
N ASN A 194 10.45 14.64 -2.37
CA ASN A 194 9.03 14.39 -2.65
C ASN A 194 8.13 15.61 -2.40
N LYS A 195 8.42 16.43 -1.38
CA LYS A 195 7.66 17.67 -1.12
C LYS A 195 7.93 18.73 -2.17
N THR A 196 9.13 18.77 -2.74
CA THR A 196 9.47 19.70 -3.82
C THR A 196 8.73 19.32 -5.11
N VAL A 197 8.63 18.02 -5.40
CA VAL A 197 7.85 17.49 -6.52
C VAL A 197 6.35 17.77 -6.32
N ARG A 198 5.78 17.45 -5.13
CA ARG A 198 4.35 17.70 -4.84
C ARG A 198 3.94 19.17 -4.78
N LYS A 199 4.85 20.10 -4.47
CA LYS A 199 4.57 21.54 -4.53
C LYS A 199 4.53 22.08 -5.96
N ALA A 200 5.18 21.41 -6.90
CA ALA A 200 5.02 21.70 -8.31
C ALA A 200 3.64 21.21 -8.85
N ASP A 201 3.03 20.20 -8.19
CA ASP A 201 1.76 19.59 -8.60
C ASP A 201 0.50 20.21 -7.95
N SER A 202 0.61 21.18 -7.03
CA SER A 202 -0.53 21.71 -6.28
C SER A 202 -1.27 22.88 -6.93
N ASP A 203 -0.93 23.21 -8.16
CA ASP A 203 -1.73 24.12 -8.99
C ASP A 203 -2.27 23.31 -10.19
N ASP A 204 -3.56 23.03 -10.14
CA ASP A 204 -4.37 22.22 -11.08
C ASP A 204 -4.18 20.70 -11.07
N GLY A 205 -5.29 19.99 -10.80
CA GLY A 205 -5.44 18.52 -10.82
C GLY A 205 -5.32 17.87 -12.21
N GLN A 206 -4.33 18.26 -12.99
CA GLN A 206 -3.79 17.58 -14.14
C GLN A 206 -2.43 17.03 -13.76
N ILE A 207 -2.25 15.70 -13.90
CA ILE A 207 -0.90 15.15 -14.04
C ILE A 207 -0.32 15.91 -15.21
N SER A 208 0.55 16.87 -14.92
CA SER A 208 1.08 17.73 -15.95
C SER A 208 1.84 16.86 -16.93
N PHE A 209 1.42 16.88 -18.18
CA PHE A 209 2.17 16.33 -19.32
C PHE A 209 3.63 16.83 -19.30
N GLU A 210 3.88 17.97 -18.67
CA GLU A 210 5.19 18.58 -18.45
C GLU A 210 6.14 17.70 -17.60
N ILE A 211 5.65 16.98 -16.56
CA ILE A 211 6.51 16.12 -15.73
C ILE A 211 6.88 14.86 -16.51
N LEU A 212 5.93 14.25 -17.22
CA LEU A 212 6.20 13.11 -18.09
C LEU A 212 7.17 13.49 -19.20
N ASN A 213 6.97 14.66 -19.82
CA ASN A 213 7.85 15.19 -20.86
C ASN A 213 9.24 15.51 -20.32
N ARG A 214 9.36 16.05 -19.10
CA ARG A 214 10.66 16.36 -18.47
C ARG A 214 11.49 15.11 -18.17
N ASP A 215 10.87 14.03 -17.74
CA ASP A 215 11.57 12.77 -17.49
C ASP A 215 11.99 12.09 -18.80
N ILE A 216 11.16 12.14 -19.83
CA ILE A 216 11.49 11.67 -21.18
C ILE A 216 12.64 12.49 -21.77
N LEU A 217 12.61 13.82 -21.61
CA LEU A 217 13.68 14.73 -22.00
C LEU A 217 15.00 14.41 -21.31
N ALA A 218 14.97 14.24 -19.98
CA ALA A 218 16.15 13.94 -19.19
C ALA A 218 16.75 12.57 -19.57
N ASP A 219 15.93 11.56 -19.80
CA ASP A 219 16.39 10.21 -20.18
C ASP A 219 16.96 10.19 -21.61
N ARG A 220 16.35 10.88 -22.56
CA ARG A 220 16.90 11.06 -23.91
C ARG A 220 18.24 11.79 -23.90
N LEU A 221 18.36 12.91 -23.17
CA LEU A 221 19.62 13.65 -23.05
C LEU A 221 20.73 12.80 -22.42
N ARG A 222 20.43 12.01 -21.39
CA ARG A 222 21.42 11.12 -20.76
C ARG A 222 21.91 10.00 -21.67
N LYS A 223 21.05 9.49 -22.56
CA LYS A 223 21.37 8.39 -23.48
C LYS A 223 22.06 8.88 -24.77
N THR A 224 22.11 10.18 -25.02
CA THR A 224 22.68 10.75 -26.24
C THR A 224 24.16 11.03 -26.05
N ASN A 225 24.97 10.40 -26.88
CA ASN A 225 26.40 10.73 -26.98
C ASN A 225 26.62 11.84 -28.01
N VAL A 226 26.65 13.09 -27.53
CA VAL A 226 26.76 14.29 -28.40
C VAL A 226 28.01 14.29 -29.27
N ALA A 227 29.09 13.58 -28.84
CA ALA A 227 30.35 13.52 -29.63
C ALA A 227 30.25 12.64 -30.87
N GLU A 228 29.21 11.82 -31.00
CA GLU A 228 28.99 10.94 -32.16
C GLU A 228 27.93 11.46 -33.13
N LEU A 229 27.27 12.59 -32.83
CA LEU A 229 26.23 13.18 -33.66
C LEU A 229 26.82 14.15 -34.69
N THR A 230 26.26 14.11 -35.88
CA THR A 230 26.51 15.13 -36.91
C THR A 230 25.72 16.41 -36.64
N ASP A 231 26.11 17.53 -37.21
CA ASP A 231 25.41 18.84 -37.06
C ASP A 231 23.93 18.78 -37.45
N SER A 232 23.57 17.94 -38.42
CA SER A 232 22.18 17.75 -38.88
C SER A 232 21.37 16.97 -37.83
N GLU A 233 21.93 15.90 -37.28
CA GLU A 233 21.28 15.09 -36.24
C GLU A 233 21.13 15.85 -34.93
N CYS A 234 22.09 16.73 -34.60
CA CYS A 234 21.97 17.63 -33.44
C CYS A 234 20.82 18.61 -33.60
N ARG A 235 20.59 19.16 -34.81
CA ARG A 235 19.45 20.07 -35.09
C ARG A 235 18.11 19.34 -35.00
N GLU A 236 17.98 18.19 -35.64
CA GLU A 236 16.75 17.38 -35.56
C GLU A 236 16.42 17.00 -34.14
N MET A 237 17.41 16.58 -33.35
CA MET A 237 17.21 16.24 -31.93
C MET A 237 16.79 17.46 -31.11
N LEU A 238 17.38 18.64 -31.30
CA LEU A 238 16.99 19.87 -30.63
C LEU A 238 15.55 20.28 -30.98
N GLU A 239 15.11 20.10 -32.24
CA GLU A 239 13.74 20.37 -32.66
C GLU A 239 12.74 19.40 -32.04
N GLU A 240 13.10 18.10 -31.87
CA GLU A 240 12.29 17.12 -31.18
C GLU A 240 12.19 17.42 -29.70
N LEU A 241 13.31 17.78 -29.03
CA LEU A 241 13.34 18.11 -27.62
C LEU A 241 12.57 19.41 -27.32
N ALA A 242 12.61 20.39 -28.21
CA ALA A 242 11.83 21.62 -28.12
C ALA A 242 10.32 21.35 -28.18
N LYS A 243 9.87 20.43 -29.06
CA LYS A 243 8.45 20.03 -29.15
C LYS A 243 7.94 19.26 -27.93
N LEU A 244 8.82 18.64 -27.16
CA LEU A 244 8.48 17.95 -25.91
C LEU A 244 8.53 18.90 -24.70
N ALA A 245 9.12 20.09 -24.87
CA ALA A 245 9.24 21.10 -23.82
C ALA A 245 8.09 22.14 -23.86
N ASP A 246 7.36 22.23 -24.96
CA ASP A 246 6.13 23.01 -25.13
C ASP A 246 4.89 22.15 -24.74
#